data_8815b8e502a4b0e2ed4a887777988cab
#
_entry.id   8815b8e502a4b0e2ed4a887777988cab
#
_cell.length_a   1.000
_cell.length_b   1.000
_cell.length_c   1.000
_cell.angle_alpha   90.00
_cell.angle_beta   90.00
_cell.angle_gamma   90.00
#
_symmetry.space_group_name_H-M   'P 1'
#
loop_
_entity.id
_entity.type
_entity.pdbx_description
1 polymer ?
#
loop_
_entity_poly.entity_id
_entity_poly.type
_entity_poly.pdbx_seq_one_letter_code
_entity_poly.pdbx_strand_id
1 'polypeptide(L)'
;RDLHSFPTRRSSDLTLSGYVGNNRAKIIENAEIMDIPIRIYESPIFETVYAAEGGSPCYLCARMRRGYLYKFAQELGCNKIALGHHFDDAIETTLMSMLYGAEIKTMMPKLKSTNYEGMELIRPLYMVREKDIISWARYNELEFIRCACKVTQANEEANNGSKRQEVKMLIRKLKEENDNVDMNIFKSVHNVNLATIIGYRYCDGGDLHSFTETYNKSEKK
;
A
#
# COMPACT_ATOMS: atom_id res chain seq x y z
N ARG A 1 -20.37 -1.89 -24.01
CA ARG A 1 -19.86 -2.32 -22.69
C ARG A 1 -19.53 -1.04 -21.97
N ASP A 2 -20.37 -0.66 -21.02
CA ASP A 2 -20.30 0.61 -20.32
C ASP A 2 -19.01 0.71 -19.50
N LEU A 3 -18.08 1.50 -20.00
CA LEU A 3 -16.84 1.91 -19.31
C LEU A 3 -17.10 2.91 -18.16
N HIS A 4 -18.39 3.12 -17.80
CA HIS A 4 -18.80 4.17 -16.88
C HIS A 4 -18.94 3.75 -15.41
N SER A 5 -18.48 2.57 -15.03
CA SER A 5 -18.59 2.13 -13.63
C SER A 5 -17.26 1.82 -12.96
N PHE A 6 -16.35 2.77 -12.95
CA PHE A 6 -15.32 2.72 -11.94
C PHE A 6 -15.80 3.48 -10.72
N PRO A 7 -16.15 2.81 -9.62
CA PRO A 7 -16.34 3.50 -8.37
C PRO A 7 -15.00 4.08 -7.98
N THR A 8 -14.84 5.31 -8.30
CA THR A 8 -13.69 6.06 -7.90
C THR A 8 -13.79 6.33 -6.42
N ARG A 9 -13.10 5.58 -5.74
CA ARG A 9 -12.21 5.92 -4.67
C ARG A 9 -12.54 7.09 -3.82
N ARG A 10 -12.57 6.76 -2.61
CA ARG A 10 -12.17 7.56 -1.51
C ARG A 10 -12.98 8.71 -1.23
N SER A 11 -13.67 8.43 -0.28
CA SER A 11 -13.39 9.37 0.64
C SER A 11 -13.79 8.93 1.91
N SER A 12 -13.15 8.14 2.44
CA SER A 12 -13.06 7.99 3.85
C SER A 12 -12.35 9.14 4.49
N ASP A 13 -12.26 10.23 3.79
CA ASP A 13 -11.44 11.24 4.27
C ASP A 13 -12.30 12.24 4.88
N LEU A 14 -12.84 12.08 6.08
CA LEU A 14 -12.93 13.22 6.24
C LEU A 14 -13.90 14.06 6.81
N THR A 15 -14.15 13.90 7.91
CA THR A 15 -14.74 14.90 8.74
C THR A 15 -13.84 15.18 9.91
N LEU A 16 -12.96 16.09 9.76
CA LEU A 16 -12.35 16.74 10.91
C LEU A 16 -12.03 18.19 10.61
N SER A 17 -12.76 19.06 11.30
CA SER A 17 -12.48 20.47 11.58
C SER A 17 -11.33 21.16 10.84
N GLY A 18 -11.64 22.10 10.00
CA GLY A 18 -10.72 23.11 9.46
C GLY A 18 -9.78 22.69 8.35
N TYR A 19 -9.06 21.60 8.48
CA TYR A 19 -8.12 21.06 7.48
C TYR A 19 -8.79 20.18 6.44
N VAL A 20 -9.93 19.65 6.74
CA VAL A 20 -10.68 18.67 5.96
C VAL A 20 -11.37 19.28 4.75
N GLY A 21 -11.79 20.50 4.84
CA GLY A 21 -12.42 21.20 3.73
C GLY A 21 -11.55 21.27 2.48
N ASN A 22 -10.24 21.46 2.67
CA ASN A 22 -9.29 21.58 1.58
C ASN A 22 -9.04 20.24 0.85
N ASN A 23 -8.95 19.12 1.58
CA ASN A 23 -8.71 17.82 0.96
C ASN A 23 -9.89 17.35 0.12
N ARG A 24 -11.12 17.53 0.63
CA ARG A 24 -12.33 17.18 -0.10
C ARG A 24 -12.48 18.03 -1.36
N ALA A 25 -12.29 19.34 -1.25
CA ALA A 25 -12.37 20.26 -2.38
C ALA A 25 -11.34 19.87 -3.48
N LYS A 26 -10.10 19.58 -3.10
CA LYS A 26 -9.06 19.21 -4.05
C LYS A 26 -9.31 17.84 -4.72
N ILE A 27 -9.91 16.88 -4.02
CA ILE A 27 -10.34 15.60 -4.62
C ILE A 27 -11.43 15.83 -5.67
N ILE A 28 -12.41 16.68 -5.37
CA ILE A 28 -13.48 17.02 -6.30
C ILE A 28 -12.91 17.73 -7.51
N GLU A 29 -12.10 18.76 -7.33
CA GLU A 29 -11.41 19.49 -8.39
C GLU A 29 -10.61 18.58 -9.32
N ASN A 30 -9.77 17.69 -8.75
CA ASN A 30 -9.02 16.72 -9.55
C ASN A 30 -9.94 15.76 -10.32
N ALA A 31 -11.08 15.37 -9.75
CA ALA A 31 -12.04 14.51 -10.43
C ALA A 31 -12.73 15.23 -11.58
N GLU A 32 -13.04 16.52 -11.43
CA GLU A 32 -13.59 17.37 -12.49
C GLU A 32 -12.59 17.57 -13.62
N ILE A 33 -11.32 17.90 -13.31
CA ILE A 33 -10.24 18.03 -14.30
C ILE A 33 -10.09 16.75 -15.14
N MET A 34 -10.21 15.59 -14.51
CA MET A 34 -10.03 14.28 -15.14
C MET A 34 -11.33 13.70 -15.74
N ASP A 35 -12.45 14.40 -15.62
CA ASP A 35 -13.79 13.91 -16.01
C ASP A 35 -14.08 12.51 -15.43
N ILE A 36 -13.77 12.32 -14.15
CA ILE A 36 -13.95 11.04 -13.44
C ILE A 36 -15.08 11.17 -12.43
N PRO A 37 -16.15 10.37 -12.56
CA PRO A 37 -17.22 10.37 -11.56
C PRO A 37 -16.71 9.85 -10.22
N ILE A 38 -16.97 10.60 -9.14
CA ILE A 38 -16.61 10.20 -7.78
C ILE A 38 -17.83 10.07 -6.89
N ARG A 39 -17.73 9.18 -5.90
CA ARG A 39 -18.69 9.08 -4.79
C ARG A 39 -17.96 9.28 -3.49
N ILE A 40 -18.48 10.15 -2.66
CA ILE A 40 -17.90 10.50 -1.37
C ILE A 40 -18.71 9.80 -0.27
N TYR A 41 -18.02 9.05 0.58
CA TYR A 41 -18.58 8.39 1.74
C TYR A 41 -17.94 8.93 3.01
N GLU A 42 -18.72 9.21 4.01
CA GLU A 42 -18.25 9.63 5.31
C GLU A 42 -18.05 8.43 6.24
N SER A 43 -17.06 8.51 7.10
CA SER A 43 -16.78 7.44 8.05
C SER A 43 -16.14 8.00 9.34
N PRO A 44 -16.42 7.41 10.51
CA PRO A 44 -15.88 7.87 11.79
C PRO A 44 -14.46 7.34 12.07
N ILE A 45 -13.65 7.10 11.02
CA ILE A 45 -12.33 6.46 11.17
C ILE A 45 -11.44 7.25 12.11
N PHE A 46 -11.37 8.57 11.95
CA PHE A 46 -10.46 9.39 12.75
C PHE A 46 -10.90 9.46 14.21
N GLU A 47 -12.19 9.58 14.47
CA GLU A 47 -12.72 9.56 15.83
C GLU A 47 -12.38 8.25 16.52
N THR A 48 -12.59 7.13 15.82
CA THR A 48 -12.28 5.80 16.35
C THR A 48 -10.77 5.60 16.56
N VAL A 49 -9.94 6.05 15.62
CA VAL A 49 -8.48 5.90 15.71
C VAL A 49 -7.89 6.76 16.84
N TYR A 50 -8.44 7.96 17.07
CA TYR A 50 -7.96 8.83 18.14
C TYR A 50 -8.49 8.44 19.52
N ALA A 51 -9.63 7.75 19.61
CA ALA A 51 -10.17 7.21 20.84
C ALA A 51 -9.52 5.88 21.25
N ALA A 52 -8.82 5.21 20.35
CA ALA A 52 -8.17 3.92 20.63
C ALA A 52 -6.92 4.11 21.51
N GLU A 53 -6.91 3.44 22.65
CA GLU A 53 -5.75 3.38 23.54
C GLU A 53 -4.79 2.28 23.07
N GLY A 54 -3.54 2.64 22.82
CA GLY A 54 -2.47 1.71 22.45
C GLY A 54 -2.41 1.32 20.96
N GLY A 55 -1.31 0.68 20.58
CA GLY A 55 -1.07 0.25 19.20
C GLY A 55 -0.61 1.37 18.26
N SER A 56 -0.53 1.04 16.96
CA SER A 56 -0.18 2.02 15.92
C SER A 56 -1.44 2.66 15.32
N PRO A 57 -1.68 3.96 15.52
CA PRO A 57 -2.83 4.66 14.94
C PRO A 57 -2.88 4.53 13.41
N CYS A 58 -1.72 4.57 12.75
CA CYS A 58 -1.62 4.43 11.30
C CYS A 58 -2.05 3.03 10.82
N TYR A 59 -1.70 1.98 11.56
CA TYR A 59 -2.12 0.62 11.23
C TYR A 59 -3.63 0.46 11.34
N LEU A 60 -4.23 0.93 12.44
CA LEU A 60 -5.66 0.89 12.67
C LEU A 60 -6.42 1.69 11.60
N CYS A 61 -5.98 2.90 11.31
CA CYS A 61 -6.53 3.74 10.25
C CYS A 61 -6.50 3.03 8.90
N ALA A 62 -5.36 2.47 8.50
CA ALA A 62 -5.23 1.75 7.24
C ALA A 62 -6.14 0.53 7.16
N ARG A 63 -6.29 -0.22 8.25
CA ARG A 63 -7.18 -1.38 8.35
C ARG A 63 -8.64 -0.99 8.20
N MET A 64 -9.08 0.03 8.94
CA MET A 64 -10.47 0.54 8.88
C MET A 64 -10.80 1.10 7.50
N ARG A 65 -9.91 1.93 6.92
CA ARG A 65 -10.09 2.49 5.56
C ARG A 65 -10.28 1.37 4.53
N ARG A 66 -9.49 0.31 4.62
CA ARG A 66 -9.62 -0.84 3.74
C ARG A 66 -10.98 -1.54 3.92
N GLY A 67 -11.42 -1.75 5.16
CA GLY A 67 -12.74 -2.34 5.46
C GLY A 67 -13.89 -1.54 4.85
N TYR A 68 -13.89 -0.21 5.03
CA TYR A 68 -14.91 0.65 4.42
C TYR A 68 -14.86 0.64 2.88
N LEU A 69 -13.67 0.63 2.28
CA LEU A 69 -13.55 0.51 0.83
C LEU A 69 -14.16 -0.78 0.28
N TYR A 70 -13.93 -1.92 0.95
CA TYR A 70 -14.56 -3.18 0.57
C TYR A 70 -16.07 -3.13 0.70
N LYS A 71 -16.58 -2.64 1.84
CA LYS A 71 -18.01 -2.50 2.09
C LYS A 71 -18.68 -1.66 1.01
N PHE A 72 -18.19 -0.46 0.75
CA PHE A 72 -18.77 0.43 -0.26
C PHE A 72 -18.64 -0.12 -1.69
N ALA A 73 -17.55 -0.80 -2.01
CA ALA A 73 -17.40 -1.45 -3.30
C ALA A 73 -18.45 -2.56 -3.50
N GLN A 74 -18.75 -3.36 -2.47
CA GLN A 74 -19.81 -4.36 -2.54
C GLN A 74 -21.21 -3.74 -2.68
N GLU A 75 -21.51 -2.67 -1.93
CA GLU A 75 -22.77 -1.93 -2.03
C GLU A 75 -22.98 -1.37 -3.45
N LEU A 76 -21.89 -1.06 -4.17
CA LEU A 76 -21.89 -0.60 -5.56
C LEU A 76 -21.88 -1.74 -6.59
N GLY A 77 -21.96 -2.99 -6.16
CA GLY A 77 -21.91 -4.16 -7.03
C GLY A 77 -20.54 -4.40 -7.68
N CYS A 78 -19.47 -3.83 -7.10
CA CYS A 78 -18.11 -4.03 -7.60
C CYS A 78 -17.51 -5.30 -7.03
N ASN A 79 -16.70 -5.99 -7.83
CA ASN A 79 -15.95 -7.16 -7.41
C ASN A 79 -14.45 -6.93 -7.31
N LYS A 80 -14.00 -5.69 -7.51
CA LYS A 80 -12.58 -5.32 -7.44
C LYS A 80 -12.37 -3.97 -6.77
N ILE A 81 -11.28 -3.87 -6.02
CA ILE A 81 -10.74 -2.63 -5.52
C ILE A 81 -9.38 -2.38 -6.18
N ALA A 82 -9.23 -1.26 -6.87
CA ALA A 82 -7.96 -0.83 -7.42
C ALA A 82 -7.27 0.13 -6.44
N LEU A 83 -6.06 -0.18 -6.01
CA LEU A 83 -5.23 0.69 -5.18
C LEU A 83 -4.10 1.33 -5.99
N GLY A 84 -3.79 2.58 -5.67
CA GLY A 84 -2.75 3.37 -6.36
C GLY A 84 -1.32 3.04 -5.96
N HIS A 85 -1.06 1.87 -5.34
CA HIS A 85 0.31 1.45 -5.05
C HIS A 85 1.08 1.22 -6.34
N HIS A 86 2.35 1.61 -6.33
CA HIS A 86 3.21 1.62 -7.50
C HIS A 86 4.51 0.83 -7.25
N PHE A 87 5.42 0.82 -8.22
CA PHE A 87 6.67 0.08 -8.18
C PHE A 87 7.50 0.39 -6.92
N ASP A 88 7.67 1.68 -6.61
CA ASP A 88 8.49 2.10 -5.47
C ASP A 88 7.88 1.63 -4.14
N ASP A 89 6.56 1.60 -3.99
CA ASP A 89 5.89 1.02 -2.82
C ASP A 89 6.21 -0.47 -2.63
N ALA A 90 6.31 -1.22 -3.74
CA ALA A 90 6.62 -2.65 -3.66
C ALA A 90 8.05 -2.89 -3.17
N ILE A 91 9.04 -2.18 -3.70
CA ILE A 91 10.44 -2.33 -3.28
C ILE A 91 10.67 -1.81 -1.86
N GLU A 92 10.06 -0.69 -1.49
CA GLU A 92 10.08 -0.18 -0.11
C GLU A 92 9.49 -1.20 0.87
N THR A 93 8.35 -1.81 0.52
CA THR A 93 7.71 -2.84 1.36
C THR A 93 8.59 -4.06 1.51
N THR A 94 9.26 -4.49 0.44
CA THR A 94 10.20 -5.63 0.48
C THR A 94 11.33 -5.36 1.48
N LEU A 95 12.00 -4.22 1.36
CA LEU A 95 13.10 -3.87 2.28
C LEU A 95 12.60 -3.63 3.71
N MET A 96 11.44 -3.01 3.89
CA MET A 96 10.85 -2.85 5.23
C MET A 96 10.59 -4.20 5.90
N SER A 97 10.08 -5.18 5.16
CA SER A 97 9.83 -6.53 5.67
C SER A 97 11.13 -7.21 6.09
N MET A 98 12.19 -7.07 5.29
CA MET A 98 13.51 -7.64 5.61
C MET A 98 14.17 -6.96 6.80
N LEU A 99 14.21 -5.62 6.83
CA LEU A 99 14.97 -4.85 7.82
C LEU A 99 14.26 -4.73 9.17
N TYR A 100 12.93 -4.71 9.18
CA TYR A 100 12.15 -4.47 10.40
C TYR A 100 11.15 -5.58 10.73
N GLY A 101 10.84 -6.48 9.78
CA GLY A 101 9.88 -7.57 9.94
C GLY A 101 10.51 -8.96 10.04
N ALA A 102 11.83 -9.08 9.82
CA ALA A 102 12.55 -10.37 9.78
C ALA A 102 11.93 -11.40 8.82
N GLU A 103 11.33 -10.93 7.72
CA GLU A 103 10.71 -11.76 6.70
C GLU A 103 10.96 -11.22 5.29
N ILE A 104 10.95 -12.10 4.28
CA ILE A 104 10.95 -11.69 2.87
C ILE A 104 9.50 -11.67 2.39
N LYS A 105 8.92 -10.47 2.32
CA LYS A 105 7.53 -10.25 1.94
C LYS A 105 7.40 -8.98 1.11
N THR A 106 6.54 -9.00 0.10
CA THR A 106 6.29 -7.83 -0.75
C THR A 106 4.81 -7.57 -0.92
N MET A 107 4.46 -6.50 -1.63
CA MET A 107 3.10 -6.28 -2.08
C MET A 107 2.78 -7.18 -3.28
N MET A 108 1.68 -7.90 -3.24
CA MET A 108 1.20 -8.65 -4.40
C MET A 108 0.46 -7.73 -5.38
N PRO A 109 0.65 -7.87 -6.69
CA PRO A 109 -0.08 -7.05 -7.67
C PRO A 109 -1.59 -7.30 -7.67
N LYS A 110 -2.00 -8.50 -7.24
CA LYS A 110 -3.39 -8.92 -7.15
C LYS A 110 -3.58 -9.88 -5.97
N LEU A 111 -4.68 -9.71 -5.24
CA LEU A 111 -5.04 -10.54 -4.09
C LEU A 111 -6.55 -10.80 -4.10
N LYS A 112 -6.94 -12.05 -3.81
CA LYS A 112 -8.32 -12.34 -3.41
C LYS A 112 -8.53 -11.91 -1.96
N SER A 113 -9.68 -11.32 -1.66
CA SER A 113 -10.02 -10.98 -0.29
C SER A 113 -10.39 -12.23 0.50
N THR A 114 -9.84 -12.36 1.70
CA THR A 114 -10.20 -13.45 2.62
C THR A 114 -11.45 -13.12 3.45
N ASN A 115 -11.75 -11.84 3.61
CA ASN A 115 -12.87 -11.37 4.46
C ASN A 115 -14.11 -10.94 3.68
N TYR A 116 -13.97 -10.76 2.36
CA TYR A 116 -15.06 -10.30 1.49
C TYR A 116 -15.11 -11.22 0.27
N GLU A 117 -16.04 -12.18 0.32
CA GLU A 117 -16.19 -13.18 -0.73
C GLU A 117 -16.43 -12.54 -2.10
N GLY A 118 -15.80 -13.10 -3.13
CA GLY A 118 -15.90 -12.60 -4.50
C GLY A 118 -15.13 -11.29 -4.80
N MET A 119 -14.52 -10.67 -3.76
CA MET A 119 -13.78 -9.43 -3.94
C MET A 119 -12.30 -9.67 -4.18
N GLU A 120 -11.72 -8.87 -5.07
CA GLU A 120 -10.28 -8.83 -5.35
C GLU A 120 -9.70 -7.43 -5.12
N LEU A 121 -8.45 -7.39 -4.69
CA LEU A 121 -7.64 -6.17 -4.67
C LEU A 121 -6.64 -6.24 -5.82
N ILE A 122 -6.56 -5.17 -6.61
CA ILE A 122 -5.60 -5.05 -7.72
C ILE A 122 -4.76 -3.78 -7.56
N ARG A 123 -3.55 -3.77 -8.13
CA ARG A 123 -2.64 -2.62 -8.15
C ARG A 123 -2.24 -2.32 -9.60
N PRO A 124 -3.05 -1.55 -10.33
CA PRO A 124 -2.79 -1.28 -11.75
C PRO A 124 -1.45 -0.59 -12.01
N LEU A 125 -0.96 0.21 -11.05
CA LEU A 125 0.29 0.96 -11.15
C LEU A 125 1.51 0.19 -10.65
N TYR A 126 1.40 -1.13 -10.40
CA TYR A 126 2.44 -1.95 -9.78
C TYR A 126 3.81 -1.87 -10.48
N MET A 127 3.82 -1.69 -11.80
CA MET A 127 5.02 -1.56 -12.63
C MET A 127 5.40 -0.11 -12.97
N VAL A 128 4.63 0.87 -12.52
CA VAL A 128 4.85 2.29 -12.81
C VAL A 128 5.68 2.91 -11.71
N ARG A 129 6.69 3.70 -12.06
CA ARG A 129 7.56 4.37 -11.09
C ARG A 129 6.90 5.63 -10.52
N GLU A 130 7.18 5.92 -9.26
CA GLU A 130 6.68 7.14 -8.57
C GLU A 130 7.01 8.42 -9.37
N LYS A 131 8.22 8.53 -9.90
CA LYS A 131 8.65 9.67 -10.70
C LYS A 131 7.79 9.90 -11.95
N ASP A 132 7.33 8.83 -12.60
CA ASP A 132 6.51 8.90 -13.80
C ASP A 132 5.09 9.33 -13.43
N ILE A 133 4.56 8.85 -12.30
CA ILE A 133 3.28 9.29 -11.75
C ILE A 133 3.31 10.78 -11.39
N ILE A 134 4.38 11.24 -10.75
CA ILE A 134 4.57 12.66 -10.40
C ILE A 134 4.63 13.53 -11.68
N SER A 135 5.37 13.09 -12.70
CA SER A 135 5.47 13.79 -13.97
C SER A 135 4.13 13.86 -14.68
N TRP A 136 3.39 12.75 -14.69
CA TRP A 136 2.05 12.70 -15.25
C TRP A 136 1.06 13.61 -14.50
N ALA A 137 1.12 13.63 -13.17
CA ALA A 137 0.28 14.50 -12.36
C ALA A 137 0.55 15.99 -12.64
N ARG A 138 1.82 16.38 -12.76
CA ARG A 138 2.21 17.74 -13.11
C ARG A 138 1.75 18.15 -14.50
N TYR A 139 1.89 17.24 -15.48
CA TYR A 139 1.44 17.49 -16.84
C TYR A 139 -0.07 17.72 -16.94
N ASN A 140 -0.87 17.04 -16.08
CA ASN A 140 -2.32 17.19 -16.03
C ASN A 140 -2.79 18.23 -14.99
N GLU A 141 -1.87 19.05 -14.46
CA GLU A 141 -2.17 20.11 -13.48
C GLU A 141 -2.89 19.60 -12.22
N LEU A 142 -2.63 18.33 -11.85
CA LEU A 142 -3.23 17.70 -10.68
C LEU A 142 -2.40 17.99 -9.42
N GLU A 143 -3.06 18.45 -8.39
CA GLU A 143 -2.45 18.65 -7.08
C GLU A 143 -2.92 17.59 -6.11
N PHE A 144 -1.98 16.97 -5.40
CA PHE A 144 -2.26 15.98 -4.35
C PHE A 144 -1.83 16.51 -3.00
N ILE A 145 -2.74 16.41 -2.04
CA ILE A 145 -2.52 16.88 -0.68
C ILE A 145 -1.87 15.78 0.14
N ARG A 146 -0.97 16.16 1.04
CA ARG A 146 -0.40 15.25 2.02
C ARG A 146 -1.45 14.77 3.01
N CYS A 147 -1.17 13.68 3.71
CA CYS A 147 -2.08 13.15 4.73
C CYS A 147 -2.35 14.22 5.81
N ALA A 148 -3.62 14.59 5.98
CA ALA A 148 -4.06 15.57 6.99
C ALA A 148 -4.21 14.95 8.40
N CYS A 149 -3.54 13.86 8.69
CA CYS A 149 -3.60 13.17 9.96
C CYS A 149 -2.72 13.88 11.00
N LYS A 150 -3.25 14.14 12.21
CA LYS A 150 -2.48 14.70 13.32
C LYS A 150 -1.21 13.93 13.65
N VAL A 151 -1.22 12.61 13.48
CA VAL A 151 -0.03 11.75 13.69
C VAL A 151 1.05 12.04 12.66
N THR A 152 0.68 12.25 11.40
CA THR A 152 1.64 12.60 10.34
C THR A 152 2.23 13.99 10.59
N GLN A 153 1.40 14.95 10.96
CA GLN A 153 1.84 16.31 11.30
C GLN A 153 2.80 16.31 12.49
N ALA A 154 2.44 15.62 13.58
CA ALA A 154 3.30 15.51 14.77
C ALA A 154 4.64 14.82 14.48
N ASN A 155 4.67 13.83 13.59
CA ASN A 155 5.90 13.16 13.17
C ASN A 155 6.77 14.07 12.27
N GLU A 156 6.17 14.87 11.41
CA GLU A 156 6.88 15.86 10.58
C GLU A 156 7.47 16.97 11.47
N GLU A 157 6.72 17.49 12.44
CA GLU A 157 7.17 18.51 13.41
C GLU A 157 8.31 17.98 14.32
N ALA A 158 8.22 16.71 14.74
CA ALA A 158 9.26 16.05 15.55
C ALA A 158 10.50 15.64 14.76
N ASN A 159 10.55 15.88 13.45
CA ASN A 159 11.61 15.42 12.54
C ASN A 159 11.86 13.90 12.61
N ASN A 160 10.87 13.13 13.06
CA ASN A 160 10.89 11.68 13.14
C ASN A 160 10.44 11.10 11.79
N GLY A 161 11.38 10.85 10.90
CA GLY A 161 11.09 10.14 9.64
C GLY A 161 10.42 8.79 9.90
N SER A 162 9.43 8.44 9.08
CA SER A 162 8.86 7.10 9.15
C SER A 162 9.87 6.05 8.67
N LYS A 163 9.74 4.79 9.14
CA LYS A 163 10.58 3.67 8.65
C LYS A 163 10.55 3.53 7.12
N ARG A 164 9.43 3.88 6.51
CA ARG A 164 9.31 3.94 5.04
C ARG A 164 10.21 5.04 4.44
N GLN A 165 10.29 6.19 5.08
CA GLN A 165 11.17 7.28 4.62
C GLN A 165 12.64 6.89 4.75
N GLU A 166 13.04 6.23 5.83
CA GLU A 166 14.40 5.69 6.00
C GLU A 166 14.77 4.74 4.87
N VAL A 167 13.88 3.79 4.55
CA VAL A 167 14.08 2.83 3.45
C VAL A 167 14.14 3.54 2.08
N LYS A 168 13.28 4.53 1.85
CA LYS A 168 13.31 5.34 0.62
C LYS A 168 14.64 6.06 0.44
N MET A 169 15.19 6.62 1.50
CA MET A 169 16.52 7.26 1.49
C MET A 169 17.63 6.24 1.25
N LEU A 170 17.55 5.07 1.88
CA LEU A 170 18.51 3.98 1.67
C LEU A 170 18.54 3.53 0.20
N ILE A 171 17.37 3.30 -0.41
CA ILE A 171 17.28 2.93 -1.84
C ILE A 171 17.92 4.02 -2.72
N ARG A 172 17.65 5.29 -2.44
CA ARG A 172 18.26 6.42 -3.20
C ARG A 172 19.77 6.38 -3.12
N LYS A 173 20.32 6.23 -1.90
CA LYS A 173 21.77 6.15 -1.70
C LYS A 173 22.39 4.98 -2.44
N LEU A 174 21.79 3.80 -2.37
CA LEU A 174 22.28 2.61 -3.08
C LEU A 174 22.23 2.80 -4.60
N LYS A 175 21.27 3.57 -5.11
CA LYS A 175 21.17 3.88 -6.55
C LYS A 175 22.26 4.84 -7.04
N GLU A 176 22.87 5.63 -6.19
CA GLU A 176 24.04 6.46 -6.57
C GLU A 176 25.23 5.59 -6.96
N GLU A 177 25.34 4.38 -6.39
CA GLU A 177 26.41 3.42 -6.69
C GLU A 177 26.02 2.41 -7.78
N ASN A 178 24.73 2.06 -7.88
CA ASN A 178 24.23 1.07 -8.84
C ASN A 178 22.80 1.41 -9.29
N ASP A 179 22.65 1.87 -10.50
CA ASP A 179 21.37 2.27 -11.11
C ASP A 179 20.29 1.18 -11.12
N ASN A 180 20.70 -0.09 -11.06
CA ASN A 180 19.80 -1.24 -11.13
C ASN A 180 19.32 -1.74 -9.76
N VAL A 181 19.71 -1.12 -8.66
CA VAL A 181 19.38 -1.59 -7.30
C VAL A 181 17.87 -1.76 -7.10
N ASP A 182 17.09 -0.80 -7.51
CA ASP A 182 15.63 -0.85 -7.38
C ASP A 182 15.02 -2.04 -8.16
N MET A 183 15.47 -2.25 -9.38
CA MET A 183 15.03 -3.38 -10.19
C MET A 183 15.52 -4.71 -9.62
N ASN A 184 16.71 -4.75 -9.05
CA ASN A 184 17.24 -5.95 -8.39
C ASN A 184 16.44 -6.32 -7.15
N ILE A 185 16.08 -5.35 -6.30
CA ILE A 185 15.19 -5.56 -5.16
C ILE A 185 13.84 -6.09 -5.65
N PHE A 186 13.25 -5.47 -6.67
CA PHE A 186 11.98 -5.89 -7.24
C PHE A 186 12.03 -7.32 -7.76
N LYS A 187 13.04 -7.66 -8.54
CA LYS A 187 13.21 -9.01 -9.13
C LYS A 187 13.54 -10.08 -8.10
N SER A 188 14.20 -9.74 -6.99
CA SER A 188 14.61 -10.72 -5.98
C SER A 188 13.44 -11.52 -5.42
N VAL A 189 12.30 -10.87 -5.21
CA VAL A 189 11.08 -11.54 -4.71
C VAL A 189 10.28 -12.28 -5.79
N HIS A 190 10.62 -12.10 -7.06
CA HIS A 190 10.07 -12.87 -8.18
C HIS A 190 10.92 -14.09 -8.55
N ASN A 191 12.15 -14.15 -8.04
CA ASN A 191 13.13 -15.18 -8.38
C ASN A 191 13.78 -15.74 -7.11
N VAL A 192 12.93 -16.26 -6.21
CA VAL A 192 13.40 -16.88 -4.97
C VAL A 192 13.87 -18.31 -5.24
N ASN A 193 15.15 -18.60 -4.94
CA ASN A 193 15.70 -19.93 -5.05
C ASN A 193 15.50 -20.71 -3.76
N LEU A 194 14.50 -21.59 -3.74
CA LEU A 194 14.15 -22.38 -2.56
C LEU A 194 15.25 -23.38 -2.14
N ALA A 195 16.15 -23.76 -3.04
CA ALA A 195 17.26 -24.66 -2.68
C ALA A 195 18.34 -23.98 -1.81
N THR A 196 18.35 -22.65 -1.76
CA THR A 196 19.33 -21.86 -1.01
C THR A 196 18.70 -21.00 0.09
N ILE A 197 17.44 -21.27 0.43
CA ILE A 197 16.71 -20.63 1.53
C ILE A 197 16.65 -21.58 2.73
N ILE A 198 16.95 -21.05 3.92
CA ILE A 198 16.94 -21.80 5.18
C ILE A 198 15.54 -22.29 5.56
N GLY A 199 14.52 -21.49 5.27
CA GLY A 199 13.13 -21.87 5.51
C GLY A 199 12.14 -20.92 4.83
N TYR A 200 10.91 -21.40 4.65
CA TYR A 200 9.83 -20.60 4.07
C TYR A 200 8.47 -20.99 4.64
N ARG A 201 7.49 -20.11 4.47
CA ARG A 201 6.07 -20.34 4.81
C ARG A 201 5.21 -20.03 3.59
N TYR A 202 4.14 -20.77 3.40
CA TYR A 202 3.17 -20.48 2.33
C TYR A 202 2.24 -19.30 2.64
N CYS A 203 2.01 -19.03 3.93
CA CYS A 203 1.15 -17.92 4.37
C CYS A 203 1.56 -17.43 5.78
N ASP A 204 1.07 -16.26 6.14
CA ASP A 204 1.26 -15.71 7.49
C ASP A 204 0.69 -16.68 8.54
N GLY A 205 1.48 -17.00 9.56
CA GLY A 205 1.10 -17.96 10.62
C GLY A 205 1.09 -19.43 10.19
N GLY A 206 1.43 -19.75 8.94
CA GLY A 206 1.56 -21.13 8.48
C GLY A 206 2.81 -21.83 9.00
N ASP A 207 2.92 -23.13 8.76
CA ASP A 207 4.05 -23.96 9.18
C ASP A 207 5.35 -23.52 8.50
N LEU A 208 6.44 -23.54 9.26
CA LEU A 208 7.77 -23.26 8.76
C LEU A 208 8.34 -24.53 8.10
N HIS A 209 8.56 -24.48 6.79
CA HIS A 209 9.33 -25.48 6.07
C HIS A 209 10.81 -25.16 6.18
N SER A 210 11.56 -25.98 6.88
CA SER A 210 12.98 -25.79 7.12
C SER A 210 13.83 -26.67 6.17
N PHE A 211 15.02 -26.20 5.84
CA PHE A 211 15.99 -26.99 5.06
C PHE A 211 16.32 -28.36 5.71
N THR A 212 16.24 -28.48 7.04
CA THR A 212 16.50 -29.72 7.77
C THR A 212 15.53 -30.84 7.41
N GLU A 213 14.29 -30.49 6.99
CA GLU A 213 13.31 -31.47 6.53
C GLU A 213 13.70 -32.12 5.20
N THR A 214 14.32 -31.36 4.29
CA THR A 214 14.79 -31.84 3.00
C THR A 214 16.16 -32.52 3.11
N TYR A 215 17.04 -31.97 3.94
CA TYR A 215 18.39 -32.53 4.19
C TYR A 215 18.33 -33.94 4.74
N ASN A 216 17.54 -34.15 5.80
CA ASN A 216 17.40 -35.45 6.45
C ASN A 216 16.64 -36.49 5.59
N LYS A 217 15.85 -36.07 4.59
CA LYS A 217 15.17 -36.97 3.66
C LYS A 217 16.09 -37.51 2.54
N SER A 218 17.15 -36.80 2.20
CA SER A 218 18.10 -37.19 1.16
C SER A 218 19.04 -38.35 1.60
N GLU A 219 19.17 -38.59 2.91
CA GLU A 219 19.96 -39.71 3.43
C GLU A 219 19.22 -41.08 3.41
N LYS A 220 17.94 -41.10 3.01
CA LYS A 220 17.12 -42.33 2.95
C LYS A 220 16.92 -42.91 1.52
N LYS A 221 17.80 -42.52 0.60
CA LYS A 221 17.84 -43.14 -0.74
C LYS A 221 19.12 -44.00 -0.92
#